data_e535c8c34bae7344adf7dc600b055cb4
#
_entry.id   e535c8c34bae7344adf7dc600b055cb4
#
_cell.length_a   1.000
_cell.length_b   1.000
_cell.length_c   1.000
_cell.angle_alpha   90.00
_cell.angle_beta   90.00
_cell.angle_gamma   90.00
#
_symmetry.space_group_name_H-M   'P 1'
#
loop_
_entity.id
_entity.type
_entity.pdbx_description
1 polymer ?
#
loop_
_entity_poly.entity_id
_entity_poly.type
_entity_poly.pdbx_seq_one_letter_code
_entity_poly.pdbx_strand_id
1 'polypeptide(L)'
;MSRFAEVIVVARDAEEVMEPLTRPDADREWHQCFTRVDDSVFAGTGTGSAECYLWVIQFTRHNWRGLLAHLEALPWPDPRSVQVLVHDEEDDCFGLWMIYDGRLTEVPLPHTVRRLHPDVSVTGTLSRTDRG
;
A
#
# COMPACT_ATOMS: atom_id res chain seq x y z
N MET A 1 -0.30 17.02 -17.64
CA MET A 1 0.83 16.19 -17.23
C MET A 1 0.36 15.07 -16.33
N SER A 2 0.81 13.89 -16.61
CA SER A 2 0.45 12.73 -15.79
C SER A 2 1.22 12.72 -14.49
N ARG A 3 0.59 12.18 -13.47
CA ARG A 3 1.22 11.97 -12.19
C ARG A 3 1.09 10.50 -11.87
N PHE A 4 2.19 9.89 -11.51
CA PHE A 4 2.24 8.47 -11.23
C PHE A 4 2.46 8.22 -9.76
N ALA A 5 1.92 7.14 -9.30
CA ALA A 5 2.15 6.67 -7.95
C ALA A 5 2.26 5.16 -7.96
N GLU A 6 3.09 4.68 -7.06
CA GLU A 6 3.31 3.25 -6.92
C GLU A 6 3.00 2.87 -5.49
N VAL A 7 2.33 1.75 -5.32
CA VAL A 7 2.00 1.26 -3.98
C VAL A 7 2.41 -0.20 -3.89
N ILE A 8 3.09 -0.52 -2.81
CA ILE A 8 3.52 -1.89 -2.52
C ILE A 8 2.91 -2.28 -1.18
N VAL A 9 2.27 -3.44 -1.16
CA VAL A 9 1.74 -3.99 0.09
C VAL A 9 2.53 -5.24 0.42
N VAL A 10 3.03 -5.31 1.64
CA VAL A 10 3.73 -6.49 2.17
C VAL A 10 2.97 -6.96 3.39
N ALA A 11 2.61 -8.23 3.44
CA ALA A 11 1.86 -8.74 4.57
C ALA A 11 1.96 -10.26 4.64
N ARG A 12 1.78 -10.78 5.86
CA ARG A 12 1.76 -12.23 6.09
C ARG A 12 0.33 -12.73 6.02
N ASP A 13 0.18 -13.92 5.46
CA ASP A 13 -1.10 -14.63 5.43
C ASP A 13 -2.25 -13.80 4.85
N ALA A 14 -1.94 -12.95 3.91
CA ALA A 14 -2.91 -11.98 3.39
C ALA A 14 -3.45 -12.34 2.00
N GLU A 15 -3.21 -13.56 1.54
CA GLU A 15 -3.64 -13.94 0.20
C GLU A 15 -5.14 -13.80 0.01
N GLU A 16 -5.92 -14.29 0.97
CA GLU A 16 -7.37 -14.21 0.85
C GLU A 16 -7.87 -12.78 0.93
N VAL A 17 -7.25 -12.00 1.80
CA VAL A 17 -7.65 -10.62 2.00
C VAL A 17 -7.38 -9.78 0.77
N MET A 18 -6.23 -10.01 0.13
CA MET A 18 -5.82 -9.24 -1.04
C MET A 18 -6.39 -9.75 -2.35
N GLU A 19 -6.91 -10.97 -2.38
CA GLU A 19 -7.42 -11.56 -3.61
C GLU A 19 -8.43 -10.67 -4.34
N PRO A 20 -9.44 -10.11 -3.66
CA PRO A 20 -10.39 -9.24 -4.35
C PRO A 20 -9.74 -8.00 -4.96
N LEU A 21 -8.62 -7.56 -4.43
CA LEU A 21 -7.95 -6.37 -4.92
C LEU A 21 -7.10 -6.65 -6.16
N THR A 22 -6.95 -7.91 -6.53
CA THR A 22 -6.25 -8.27 -7.75
C THR A 22 -7.20 -8.34 -8.95
N ARG A 23 -8.47 -8.04 -8.72
CA ARG A 23 -9.49 -8.12 -9.77
C ARG A 23 -10.18 -6.77 -9.95
N PRO A 24 -10.71 -6.52 -11.15
CA PRO A 24 -11.49 -5.30 -11.36
C PRO A 24 -12.74 -5.29 -10.51
N ASP A 25 -13.12 -4.12 -10.04
CA ASP A 25 -14.33 -3.94 -9.25
C ASP A 25 -14.87 -2.54 -9.55
N ALA A 26 -16.01 -2.50 -10.20
CA ALA A 26 -16.61 -1.23 -10.61
C ALA A 26 -17.14 -0.41 -9.44
N ASP A 27 -17.36 -1.04 -8.29
CA ASP A 27 -17.90 -0.35 -7.12
C ASP A 27 -16.82 0.31 -6.29
N ARG A 28 -15.58 0.04 -6.62
CA ARG A 28 -14.45 0.55 -5.86
C ARG A 28 -14.03 1.91 -6.40
N GLU A 29 -13.68 2.84 -5.49
CA GLU A 29 -13.30 4.19 -5.89
C GLU A 29 -12.01 4.24 -6.71
N TRP A 30 -11.04 3.44 -6.32
CA TRP A 30 -9.76 3.44 -7.02
C TRP A 30 -9.80 2.43 -8.17
N HIS A 31 -9.06 2.75 -9.22
CA HIS A 31 -8.98 1.93 -10.42
C HIS A 31 -7.66 1.18 -10.44
N GLN A 32 -7.54 0.22 -11.32
CA GLN A 32 -6.42 -0.67 -11.41
C GLN A 32 -6.56 -1.85 -10.45
N CYS A 33 -5.64 -2.77 -10.56
CA CYS A 33 -5.64 -3.97 -9.74
C CYS A 33 -4.24 -4.22 -9.24
N PHE A 34 -4.13 -4.75 -8.04
CA PHE A 34 -2.85 -5.20 -7.54
C PHE A 34 -2.41 -6.44 -8.32
N THR A 35 -1.10 -6.56 -8.50
CA THR A 35 -0.48 -7.75 -9.03
C THR A 35 0.34 -8.37 -7.91
N ARG A 36 0.09 -9.63 -7.63
CA ARG A 36 0.89 -10.33 -6.64
C ARG A 36 2.25 -10.64 -7.25
N VAL A 37 3.30 -10.37 -6.48
CA VAL A 37 4.65 -10.75 -6.88
C VAL A 37 4.81 -12.23 -6.55
N ASP A 38 5.12 -13.01 -7.57
CA ASP A 38 5.24 -14.44 -7.44
C ASP A 38 6.39 -14.80 -6.50
N ASP A 39 6.13 -15.71 -5.58
CA ASP A 39 7.14 -16.15 -4.65
C ASP A 39 8.26 -16.95 -5.31
N SER A 40 8.12 -17.28 -6.59
CA SER A 40 9.20 -17.89 -7.34
C SER A 40 10.46 -17.02 -7.33
N VAL A 41 10.30 -15.72 -7.06
CA VAL A 41 11.43 -14.82 -6.91
C VAL A 41 12.37 -15.31 -5.81
N PHE A 42 11.83 -16.00 -4.81
CA PHE A 42 12.59 -16.48 -3.68
C PHE A 42 13.03 -17.93 -3.83
N ALA A 43 12.62 -18.60 -4.89
CA ALA A 43 12.89 -20.03 -5.05
C ALA A 43 14.38 -20.34 -5.14
N GLY A 44 15.17 -19.41 -5.63
CA GLY A 44 16.60 -19.60 -5.75
C GLY A 44 17.35 -19.62 -4.43
N THR A 45 16.69 -19.27 -3.34
CA THR A 45 17.33 -19.28 -2.02
C THR A 45 17.40 -20.68 -1.41
N GLY A 46 16.67 -21.62 -1.97
CA GLY A 46 16.64 -22.97 -1.46
C GLY A 46 15.56 -23.22 -0.43
N THR A 47 14.88 -22.20 0.03
CA THR A 47 13.82 -22.37 1.01
C THR A 47 12.48 -22.67 0.37
N GLY A 48 12.28 -22.16 -0.84
CA GLY A 48 11.07 -22.44 -1.59
C GLY A 48 9.82 -21.76 -1.10
N SER A 49 9.89 -20.93 -0.07
CA SER A 49 8.72 -20.24 0.43
C SER A 49 9.10 -18.91 1.03
N ALA A 50 8.15 -18.00 1.00
CA ALA A 50 8.27 -16.70 1.65
C ALA A 50 7.17 -16.59 2.68
N GLU A 51 7.49 -16.07 3.85
CA GLU A 51 6.48 -15.87 4.89
C GLU A 51 5.62 -14.65 4.60
N CYS A 52 6.19 -13.66 3.91
CA CYS A 52 5.46 -12.48 3.53
C CYS A 52 5.33 -12.42 2.02
N TYR A 53 4.20 -11.96 1.56
CA TYR A 53 3.95 -11.79 0.14
C TYR A 53 3.84 -10.32 -0.20
N LEU A 54 4.11 -10.01 -1.47
CA LEU A 54 4.08 -8.65 -1.98
C LEU A 54 3.00 -8.50 -3.05
N TRP A 55 2.36 -7.36 -3.03
CA TRP A 55 1.43 -6.95 -4.09
C TRP A 55 1.84 -5.56 -4.53
N VAL A 56 1.80 -5.31 -5.82
CA VAL A 56 2.20 -4.02 -6.38
C VAL A 56 1.10 -3.48 -7.27
N ILE A 57 1.00 -2.16 -7.30
CA ILE A 57 0.05 -1.49 -8.15
C ILE A 57 0.63 -0.13 -8.54
N GLN A 58 0.31 0.32 -9.75
CA GLN A 58 0.73 1.62 -10.22
C GLN A 58 -0.49 2.39 -10.69
N PHE A 59 -0.53 3.64 -10.35
CA PHE A 59 -1.63 4.53 -10.70
C PHE A 59 -1.17 5.71 -11.49
N THR A 60 -2.12 6.31 -12.20
CA THR A 60 -1.92 7.59 -12.85
C THR A 60 -2.95 8.57 -12.32
N ARG A 61 -2.52 9.81 -12.10
CA ARG A 61 -3.39 10.89 -11.65
C ARG A 61 -4.11 10.54 -10.36
N HIS A 62 -5.43 10.63 -10.36
CA HIS A 62 -6.24 10.49 -9.15
C HIS A 62 -6.87 9.12 -8.98
N ASN A 63 -6.42 8.17 -9.77
CA ASN A 63 -7.07 6.86 -9.79
C ASN A 63 -6.89 6.04 -8.52
N TRP A 64 -6.07 6.50 -7.62
CA TRP A 64 -5.81 5.79 -6.36
C TRP A 64 -6.56 6.38 -5.16
N ARG A 65 -7.49 7.27 -5.42
CA ARG A 65 -8.26 7.84 -4.32
C ARG A 65 -9.04 6.75 -3.59
N GLY A 66 -8.97 6.78 -2.27
CA GLY A 66 -9.65 5.77 -1.45
C GLY A 66 -8.87 4.50 -1.20
N LEU A 67 -7.71 4.35 -1.82
CA LEU A 67 -6.96 3.10 -1.69
C LEU A 67 -6.50 2.83 -0.26
N LEU A 68 -5.90 3.80 0.40
CA LEU A 68 -5.38 3.55 1.74
C LEU A 68 -6.51 3.32 2.74
N ALA A 69 -7.63 4.01 2.58
CA ALA A 69 -8.78 3.75 3.43
C ALA A 69 -9.31 2.34 3.23
N HIS A 70 -9.30 1.87 2.00
CA HIS A 70 -9.72 0.51 1.69
C HIS A 70 -8.77 -0.50 2.35
N LEU A 71 -7.48 -0.27 2.23
CA LEU A 71 -6.50 -1.17 2.84
C LEU A 71 -6.63 -1.20 4.36
N GLU A 72 -6.91 -0.04 4.97
CA GLU A 72 -7.09 0.01 6.41
C GLU A 72 -8.27 -0.86 6.85
N ALA A 73 -9.32 -0.88 6.07
CA ALA A 73 -10.55 -1.57 6.44
C ALA A 73 -10.51 -3.08 6.22
N LEU A 74 -9.48 -3.59 5.57
CA LEU A 74 -9.42 -5.02 5.29
C LEU A 74 -9.21 -5.84 6.57
N PRO A 75 -9.78 -7.04 6.62
CA PRO A 75 -9.65 -7.89 7.81
C PRO A 75 -8.34 -8.67 7.80
N TRP A 76 -7.26 -7.97 8.01
CA TRP A 76 -5.92 -8.56 7.96
C TRP A 76 -5.76 -9.63 9.03
N PRO A 77 -5.29 -10.83 8.67
CA PRO A 77 -5.05 -11.87 9.68
C PRO A 77 -3.92 -11.50 10.63
N ASP A 78 -2.92 -10.79 10.12
CA ASP A 78 -1.79 -10.39 10.93
C ASP A 78 -1.49 -8.91 10.68
N PRO A 79 -2.26 -8.02 11.31
CA PRO A 79 -2.11 -6.58 11.05
C PRO A 79 -0.72 -6.05 11.35
N ARG A 80 -0.02 -6.66 12.29
CA ARG A 80 1.30 -6.18 12.68
C ARG A 80 2.33 -6.38 11.57
N SER A 81 2.06 -7.29 10.64
CA SER A 81 2.96 -7.55 9.52
C SER A 81 2.70 -6.65 8.34
N VAL A 82 1.59 -5.92 8.33
CA VAL A 82 1.19 -5.13 7.16
C VAL A 82 2.08 -3.91 7.02
N GLN A 83 2.66 -3.77 5.85
CA GLN A 83 3.43 -2.59 5.49
C GLN A 83 2.96 -2.13 4.13
N VAL A 84 2.60 -0.88 4.04
CA VAL A 84 2.16 -0.26 2.79
C VAL A 84 3.17 0.81 2.44
N LEU A 85 3.78 0.67 1.29
CA LEU A 85 4.77 1.64 0.81
C LEU A 85 4.16 2.40 -0.35
N VAL A 86 4.24 3.72 -0.27
CA VAL A 86 3.64 4.59 -1.27
C VAL A 86 4.70 5.53 -1.79
N HIS A 87 4.84 5.57 -3.10
CA HIS A 87 5.75 6.51 -3.75
C HIS A 87 4.98 7.35 -4.77
N ASP A 88 4.92 8.63 -4.52
CA ASP A 88 4.42 9.59 -5.48
C ASP A 88 5.64 10.02 -6.30
N GLU A 89 5.49 10.20 -7.60
CA GLU A 89 6.63 10.46 -8.47
C GLU A 89 7.45 11.68 -8.07
N GLU A 90 6.86 12.58 -7.28
CA GLU A 90 7.58 13.77 -6.82
C GLU A 90 8.28 13.59 -5.48
N ASP A 91 8.11 12.44 -4.86
CA ASP A 91 8.77 12.16 -3.59
C ASP A 91 10.16 11.59 -3.82
N ASP A 92 11.04 11.84 -2.86
CA ASP A 92 12.40 11.31 -2.93
C ASP A 92 12.47 9.82 -2.69
N CYS A 93 11.50 9.28 -1.96
CA CYS A 93 11.51 7.87 -1.58
C CYS A 93 10.09 7.40 -1.29
N PHE A 94 9.95 6.11 -1.07
CA PHE A 94 8.68 5.57 -0.63
C PHE A 94 8.41 5.97 0.81
N GLY A 95 7.17 6.32 1.10
CA GLY A 95 6.70 6.43 2.47
C GLY A 95 6.22 5.09 2.95
N LEU A 96 6.15 4.93 4.26
CA LEU A 96 5.76 3.68 4.89
C LEU A 96 4.56 3.91 5.79
N TRP A 97 3.54 3.07 5.64
CA TRP A 97 2.37 3.05 6.52
C TRP A 97 2.27 1.69 7.16
N MET A 98 1.94 1.68 8.42
CA MET A 98 1.70 0.44 9.17
C MET A 98 0.44 0.59 10.00
N ILE A 99 -0.08 -0.53 10.47
CA ILE A 99 -1.33 -0.52 11.23
C ILE A 99 -1.06 -0.48 12.72
N TYR A 100 -1.55 0.57 13.36
CA TYR A 100 -1.48 0.74 14.80
C TYR A 100 -2.89 0.97 15.31
N ASP A 101 -3.31 0.17 16.27
CA ASP A 101 -4.65 0.27 16.84
C ASP A 101 -5.74 0.28 15.76
N GLY A 102 -5.57 -0.57 14.77
CA GLY A 102 -6.54 -0.71 13.70
C GLY A 102 -6.50 0.40 12.67
N ARG A 103 -5.56 1.32 12.76
CA ARG A 103 -5.47 2.44 11.84
C ARG A 103 -4.17 2.41 11.05
N LEU A 104 -4.30 2.63 9.76
CA LEU A 104 -3.15 2.69 8.86
C LEU A 104 -2.50 4.05 9.02
N THR A 105 -1.32 4.07 9.60
CA THR A 105 -0.66 5.29 10.04
C THR A 105 0.71 5.41 9.40
N GLU A 106 1.04 6.60 8.93
CA GLU A 106 2.34 6.84 8.34
C GLU A 106 3.43 6.79 9.39
N VAL A 107 4.48 6.03 9.09
CA VAL A 107 5.66 5.92 9.96
C VAL A 107 6.66 6.95 9.47
N PRO A 108 7.05 7.91 10.31
CA PRO A 108 8.02 8.92 9.90
C PRO A 108 9.36 8.29 9.55
N LEU A 109 9.95 8.75 8.45
CA LEU A 109 11.28 8.31 8.03
C LEU A 109 12.23 9.49 8.19
N PRO A 110 13.20 9.39 9.10
CA PRO A 110 14.10 10.53 9.34
C PRO A 110 14.92 10.85 8.10
N HIS A 111 15.22 12.13 7.95
CA HIS A 111 16.07 12.62 6.85
C HIS A 111 15.50 12.41 5.47
N THR A 112 14.17 12.28 5.35
CA THR A 112 13.52 12.14 4.05
C THR A 112 12.57 13.28 3.83
N VAL A 113 12.32 13.57 2.57
CA VAL A 113 11.38 14.61 2.18
C VAL A 113 10.29 13.96 1.35
N ARG A 114 9.05 14.10 1.82
CA ARG A 114 7.90 13.62 1.10
C ARG A 114 6.85 14.70 1.05
N ARG A 115 6.22 14.84 -0.09
CA ARG A 115 5.18 15.84 -0.29
C ARG A 115 3.83 15.19 -0.28
N LEU A 116 2.94 15.76 0.51
CA LEU A 116 1.56 15.33 0.50
C LEU A 116 0.77 16.24 -0.39
N HIS A 117 0.10 15.65 -1.34
CA HIS A 117 -0.75 16.39 -2.26
C HIS A 117 -2.19 16.14 -1.89
N PRO A 118 -3.03 17.19 -1.97
CA PRO A 118 -4.44 17.02 -1.66
C PRO A 118 -5.11 15.95 -2.50
N ASP A 119 -4.66 15.78 -3.72
CA ASP A 119 -5.27 14.82 -4.64
C ASP A 119 -5.03 13.38 -4.23
N VAL A 120 -3.99 13.15 -3.45
CA VAL A 120 -3.69 11.82 -2.94
C VAL A 120 -3.84 11.81 -1.45
N SER A 121 -4.60 12.72 -0.95
CA SER A 121 -4.76 12.93 0.48
C SER A 121 -5.45 11.78 1.18
N VAL A 122 -6.00 10.87 0.41
CA VAL A 122 -6.47 9.64 1.01
C VAL A 122 -5.39 9.01 1.85
N THR A 123 -4.16 9.27 1.46
CA THR A 123 -3.03 8.77 2.21
C THR A 123 -2.77 9.62 3.43
N GLY A 124 -3.08 10.90 3.34
CA GLY A 124 -2.77 11.81 4.40
C GLY A 124 -3.78 11.86 5.51
N THR A 125 -5.00 11.50 5.20
CA THR A 125 -6.04 11.63 6.21
C THR A 125 -5.79 10.75 7.41
N LEU A 126 -5.12 9.64 7.22
CA LEU A 126 -4.89 8.72 8.31
C LEU A 126 -3.74 9.13 9.19
N SER A 127 -2.67 9.61 8.61
CA SER A 127 -1.48 9.97 9.39
C SER A 127 -1.52 11.40 9.86
N ARG A 128 -2.16 12.26 9.11
CA ARG A 128 -2.15 13.67 9.43
C ARG A 128 -2.88 14.01 10.69
N THR A 129 -4.01 13.37 10.89
CA THR A 129 -4.83 13.69 12.04
C THR A 129 -4.09 13.42 13.34
N ASP A 130 -3.12 12.56 13.29
CA ASP A 130 -2.40 12.20 14.50
C ASP A 130 -1.40 13.21 14.92
N ARG A 131 -1.18 14.17 14.06
CA ARG A 131 -0.24 15.19 14.38
C ARG A 131 -0.80 16.25 15.23
N GLY A 132 -2.04 16.33 15.13
CA GLY A 132 -2.82 17.26 15.92
C GLY A 132 -2.09 18.23 16.69
#